data_a6a0880529d74fbe6e0c36c0bd9dbde0
#
_entry.id   a6a0880529d74fbe6e0c36c0bd9dbde0
#
_cell.length_a   1.000
_cell.length_b   1.000
_cell.length_c   1.000
_cell.angle_alpha   90.00
_cell.angle_beta   90.00
_cell.angle_gamma   90.00
#
_symmetry.space_group_name_H-M   'P 1'
#
loop_
_entity.id
_entity.type
_entity.pdbx_description
1 polymer ?
#
loop_
_entity_poly.entity_id
_entity_poly.type
_entity_poly.pdbx_seq_one_letter_code
_entity_poly.pdbx_strand_id
1 'polypeptide(L)'
;MQVRHYSIKSRPRFLVALVLVPCLAGCFASPGGESSSDGGQPGSRLRVALAFPPAENFSPYGADATLLSRLGVTEGLTALDANGAAAPALAESWRRENDRTWRFTLREATFQDGADVTPSAVAAALTRATKAKPAPAALAGVTLDAKADGDGGIRITTAAADPVLPMRLSSPSLAILSPKAYGEKGNPDPVGTATGPFEITKVNGGGSATLDRFDDYWDGRAHASGIDARFVKDGTARANAVRTGDVDIAEAIPVAQAATLDKATLKEAGTTRTTSLQLNTRTGPFKDPKLRAAARTAIDSFTIVKGVFEGYADPGAGIFGPAVTWAESKRVKPAGRADAAKPDGERITLATYDNRPELPEVAQVVQQQLEKAGFTVKLEVREYSRLESDALAGKFDAFIGARNSLLDTGDPVGVLGSDYTCDGGYNLALLCDKGVDRAVTKADRTDGTGERQDAAMAAEAAILGTDAVVPLAHQQIIAGVSTKVRGVVLDPYERTLVGTGTRR
;
A
#
# COMPACT_ATOMS: atom_id res chain seq x y z
N MET A 1 12.49 -38.72 -53.61
CA MET A 1 11.83 -39.97 -53.99
C MET A 1 10.49 -40.05 -53.30
N GLN A 2 9.55 -39.98 -54.07
CA GLN A 2 8.11 -40.25 -54.12
C GLN A 2 7.14 -39.29 -53.46
N VAL A 3 6.56 -38.55 -54.38
CA VAL A 3 5.28 -37.83 -54.38
C VAL A 3 4.11 -38.84 -54.41
N ARG A 4 3.03 -38.59 -53.67
CA ARG A 4 1.70 -39.08 -54.05
C ARG A 4 0.63 -38.02 -53.81
N HIS A 5 0.11 -37.54 -54.92
CA HIS A 5 -1.17 -36.87 -55.11
C HIS A 5 -2.35 -37.83 -54.94
N TYR A 6 -3.50 -37.32 -54.44
CA TYR A 6 -4.87 -37.69 -54.88
C TYR A 6 -5.78 -36.57 -54.35
N SER A 7 -6.35 -35.76 -55.16
CA SER A 7 -7.45 -35.77 -56.10
C SER A 7 -8.86 -35.62 -55.50
N ILE A 8 -9.39 -34.50 -55.84
CA ILE A 8 -10.71 -33.88 -55.84
C ILE A 8 -11.90 -34.85 -56.10
N LYS A 9 -13.05 -34.63 -55.34
CA LYS A 9 -14.40 -34.82 -55.88
C LYS A 9 -15.43 -33.92 -55.22
N SER A 10 -16.00 -33.13 -56.03
CA SER A 10 -17.29 -32.47 -56.37
C SER A 10 -18.53 -32.69 -55.52
N ARG A 11 -19.23 -31.56 -55.48
CA ARG A 11 -20.54 -31.12 -54.92
C ARG A 11 -21.75 -32.01 -55.23
N PRO A 12 -22.92 -31.84 -54.58
CA PRO A 12 -23.94 -31.00 -55.18
C PRO A 12 -24.70 -30.01 -54.27
N ARG A 13 -25.31 -29.08 -54.97
CA ARG A 13 -26.23 -28.02 -54.53
C ARG A 13 -27.61 -28.59 -54.17
N PHE A 14 -28.29 -27.99 -53.15
CA PHE A 14 -29.75 -27.98 -53.10
C PHE A 14 -30.30 -26.62 -52.69
N LEU A 15 -31.42 -26.29 -53.30
CA LEU A 15 -32.15 -25.04 -53.42
C LEU A 15 -32.91 -24.64 -52.12
N VAL A 16 -32.96 -23.38 -51.84
CA VAL A 16 -34.07 -22.42 -51.62
C VAL A 16 -35.41 -22.95 -51.12
N ALA A 17 -35.88 -22.42 -50.00
CA ALA A 17 -37.28 -22.09 -49.75
C ALA A 17 -37.42 -20.82 -48.92
N LEU A 18 -37.92 -19.80 -49.61
CA LEU A 18 -38.34 -18.49 -49.06
C LEU A 18 -39.76 -18.63 -48.51
N VAL A 19 -40.00 -18.28 -47.23
CA VAL A 19 -41.34 -18.09 -46.69
C VAL A 19 -41.44 -16.68 -46.12
N LEU A 20 -42.16 -15.84 -46.87
CA LEU A 20 -42.68 -14.54 -46.41
C LEU A 20 -44.03 -14.79 -45.67
N VAL A 21 -44.22 -14.19 -44.47
CA VAL A 21 -45.51 -13.88 -43.89
C VAL A 21 -45.44 -12.57 -43.08
N PRO A 22 -46.49 -11.76 -43.02
CA PRO A 22 -46.41 -10.31 -43.06
C PRO A 22 -46.60 -9.59 -41.71
N CYS A 23 -46.34 -8.27 -41.75
CA CYS A 23 -46.58 -7.24 -40.75
C CYS A 23 -47.95 -7.21 -40.16
N LEU A 24 -48.03 -7.00 -38.84
CA LEU A 24 -49.16 -6.30 -38.20
C LEU A 24 -48.59 -5.20 -37.32
N ALA A 25 -48.81 -3.98 -37.77
CA ALA A 25 -48.57 -2.74 -37.00
C ALA A 25 -49.71 -2.58 -35.96
N GLY A 26 -49.30 -2.25 -34.75
CA GLY A 26 -50.19 -1.83 -33.63
C GLY A 26 -49.58 -0.61 -32.96
N CYS A 27 -49.90 0.59 -33.44
CA CYS A 27 -49.71 1.83 -32.74
C CYS A 27 -50.63 1.93 -31.52
N PHE A 28 -50.06 2.17 -30.35
CA PHE A 28 -50.75 2.89 -29.29
C PHE A 28 -49.84 4.01 -28.79
N ALA A 29 -50.21 5.21 -29.20
CA ALA A 29 -49.73 6.44 -28.61
C ALA A 29 -50.54 6.76 -27.38
N SER A 30 -49.91 7.15 -26.30
CA SER A 30 -50.48 7.99 -25.23
C SER A 30 -49.44 8.92 -24.68
N PRO A 31 -49.82 10.17 -24.43
CA PRO A 31 -48.90 11.27 -24.26
C PRO A 31 -48.65 11.60 -22.78
N GLY A 32 -47.46 12.17 -22.53
CA GLY A 32 -47.28 13.16 -21.47
C GLY A 32 -46.88 12.62 -20.12
N GLY A 33 -45.69 12.96 -19.71
CA GLY A 33 -45.21 12.88 -18.35
C GLY A 33 -43.68 12.88 -18.30
N GLU A 34 -43.06 14.03 -18.57
CA GLU A 34 -41.71 14.28 -18.10
C GLU A 34 -41.73 14.25 -16.55
N SER A 35 -41.37 13.11 -16.02
CA SER A 35 -40.86 13.02 -14.66
C SER A 35 -39.44 12.60 -14.78
N SER A 36 -38.53 13.55 -14.61
CA SER A 36 -37.14 13.30 -14.26
C SER A 36 -37.09 12.57 -12.92
N SER A 37 -37.34 11.25 -12.97
CA SER A 37 -36.92 10.36 -11.91
C SER A 37 -35.43 10.09 -12.12
N ASP A 38 -34.63 10.69 -11.29
CA ASP A 38 -33.27 10.25 -10.95
C ASP A 38 -33.38 8.86 -10.31
N GLY A 39 -33.86 7.91 -11.10
CA GLY A 39 -33.96 6.50 -10.80
C GLY A 39 -32.60 5.89 -11.03
N GLY A 40 -31.70 6.02 -10.03
CA GLY A 40 -30.48 5.24 -10.00
C GLY A 40 -30.81 3.78 -10.27
N GLN A 41 -30.30 3.24 -11.38
CA GLN A 41 -30.26 1.79 -11.56
C GLN A 41 -29.63 1.20 -10.30
N PRO A 42 -30.12 0.05 -9.80
CA PRO A 42 -29.49 -0.62 -8.65
C PRO A 42 -27.99 -0.70 -8.94
N GLY A 43 -27.17 -0.11 -8.06
CA GLY A 43 -25.77 0.25 -8.31
C GLY A 43 -25.01 -0.86 -9.02
N SER A 44 -24.40 -0.56 -10.16
CA SER A 44 -23.65 -1.54 -10.93
C SER A 44 -22.43 -2.01 -10.12
N ARG A 45 -22.06 -3.28 -10.29
CA ARG A 45 -20.85 -3.83 -9.68
C ARG A 45 -19.62 -3.19 -10.31
N LEU A 46 -18.57 -3.00 -9.50
CA LEU A 46 -17.26 -2.54 -9.94
C LEU A 46 -16.39 -3.74 -10.32
N ARG A 47 -15.76 -3.70 -11.47
CA ARG A 47 -14.78 -4.69 -11.90
C ARG A 47 -13.39 -4.13 -11.67
N VAL A 48 -12.63 -4.77 -10.77
CA VAL A 48 -11.34 -4.25 -10.29
C VAL A 48 -10.23 -5.25 -10.59
N ALA A 49 -9.15 -4.82 -11.24
CA ALA A 49 -7.93 -5.61 -11.42
C ALA A 49 -6.86 -5.16 -10.43
N LEU A 50 -6.40 -6.08 -9.59
CA LEU A 50 -5.40 -5.89 -8.55
C LEU A 50 -4.10 -6.61 -8.92
N ALA A 51 -2.96 -6.03 -8.54
CA ALA A 51 -1.64 -6.55 -8.91
C ALA A 51 -1.25 -7.81 -8.11
N PHE A 52 -1.66 -7.88 -6.85
CA PHE A 52 -1.22 -8.91 -5.93
C PHE A 52 -2.39 -9.82 -5.54
N PRO A 53 -2.27 -11.14 -5.74
CA PRO A 53 -3.23 -12.09 -5.19
C PRO A 53 -3.08 -12.18 -3.68
N PRO A 54 -4.12 -12.67 -2.97
CA PRO A 54 -4.00 -12.94 -1.55
C PRO A 54 -2.90 -13.99 -1.31
N ALA A 55 -1.99 -13.68 -0.40
CA ALA A 55 -0.84 -14.52 -0.05
C ALA A 55 -1.10 -15.40 1.18
N GLU A 56 -2.01 -14.96 2.07
CA GLU A 56 -2.24 -15.51 3.40
C GLU A 56 -3.72 -15.84 3.64
N ASN A 57 -4.44 -16.23 2.57
CA ASN A 57 -5.88 -16.54 2.61
C ASN A 57 -6.71 -15.39 3.19
N PHE A 58 -6.40 -14.15 2.81
CA PHE A 58 -7.01 -12.93 3.31
C PHE A 58 -6.81 -12.66 4.82
N SER A 59 -5.78 -13.22 5.43
CA SER A 59 -5.48 -12.89 6.82
C SER A 59 -5.16 -11.40 6.99
N PRO A 60 -5.79 -10.68 7.95
CA PRO A 60 -5.46 -9.28 8.20
C PRO A 60 -4.13 -9.10 8.95
N TYR A 61 -3.43 -10.16 9.38
CA TYR A 61 -2.23 -10.04 10.20
C TYR A 61 -0.93 -9.91 9.39
N GLY A 62 -1.01 -10.04 8.08
CA GLY A 62 0.15 -9.96 7.20
C GLY A 62 -0.09 -9.12 5.94
N ALA A 63 0.46 -9.55 4.82
CA ALA A 63 0.43 -8.81 3.56
C ALA A 63 -0.99 -8.56 3.01
N ASP A 64 -1.94 -9.46 3.31
CA ASP A 64 -3.32 -9.35 2.82
C ASP A 64 -4.13 -8.26 3.54
N ALA A 65 -3.65 -7.71 4.67
CA ALA A 65 -4.31 -6.64 5.40
C ALA A 65 -4.63 -5.43 4.51
N THR A 66 -3.64 -5.00 3.72
CA THR A 66 -3.79 -3.86 2.80
C THR A 66 -4.76 -4.17 1.67
N LEU A 67 -4.75 -5.41 1.15
CA LEU A 67 -5.68 -5.86 0.12
C LEU A 67 -7.14 -5.75 0.60
N LEU A 68 -7.41 -6.23 1.81
CA LEU A 68 -8.74 -6.17 2.43
C LEU A 68 -9.22 -4.72 2.64
N SER A 69 -8.35 -3.87 3.19
CA SER A 69 -8.64 -2.46 3.41
C SER A 69 -8.90 -1.72 2.09
N ARG A 70 -8.11 -1.98 1.05
CA ARG A 70 -8.25 -1.35 -0.27
C ARG A 70 -9.57 -1.69 -0.96
N LEU A 71 -10.10 -2.87 -0.73
CA LEU A 71 -11.40 -3.31 -1.23
C LEU A 71 -12.56 -2.91 -0.30
N GLY A 72 -12.30 -2.21 0.80
CA GLY A 72 -13.32 -1.80 1.75
C GLY A 72 -13.96 -2.97 2.51
N VAL A 73 -13.19 -4.04 2.77
CA VAL A 73 -13.68 -5.21 3.55
C VAL A 73 -13.49 -4.97 5.04
N THR A 74 -12.32 -4.49 5.45
CA THR A 74 -11.93 -4.38 6.85
C THR A 74 -11.69 -2.94 7.28
N GLU A 75 -11.94 -2.66 8.54
CA GLU A 75 -11.66 -1.38 9.19
C GLU A 75 -10.87 -1.58 10.49
N GLY A 76 -10.05 -0.59 10.83
CA GLY A 76 -9.43 -0.46 12.15
C GLY A 76 -10.38 0.16 13.17
N LEU A 77 -9.93 0.27 14.41
CA LEU A 77 -10.68 1.00 15.44
C LEU A 77 -10.78 2.49 15.11
N THR A 78 -9.77 3.04 14.48
CA THR A 78 -9.67 4.41 13.95
C THR A 78 -9.29 4.36 12.47
N ALA A 79 -9.32 5.50 11.79
CA ALA A 79 -8.83 5.69 10.43
C ALA A 79 -7.70 6.73 10.39
N LEU A 80 -7.14 6.99 9.22
CA LEU A 80 -6.31 8.17 8.96
C LEU A 80 -7.10 9.17 8.10
N ASP A 81 -6.95 10.46 8.40
CA ASP A 81 -7.40 11.51 7.51
C ASP A 81 -6.37 11.76 6.37
N ALA A 82 -6.70 12.67 5.47
CA ALA A 82 -5.83 13.03 4.35
C ALA A 82 -4.46 13.61 4.76
N ASN A 83 -4.32 14.07 6.03
CA ASN A 83 -3.08 14.61 6.58
C ASN A 83 -2.29 13.58 7.39
N GLY A 84 -2.78 12.33 7.48
CA GLY A 84 -2.18 11.25 8.25
C GLY A 84 -2.44 11.33 9.75
N ALA A 85 -3.37 12.17 10.20
CA ALA A 85 -3.80 12.18 11.59
C ALA A 85 -4.87 11.11 11.84
N ALA A 86 -4.97 10.63 13.09
CA ALA A 86 -6.02 9.70 13.47
C ALA A 86 -7.41 10.36 13.32
N ALA A 87 -8.32 9.65 12.68
CA ALA A 87 -9.68 10.05 12.41
C ALA A 87 -10.68 9.02 12.95
N PRO A 88 -11.93 9.43 13.27
CA PRO A 88 -12.96 8.50 13.70
C PRO A 88 -13.26 7.42 12.64
N ALA A 89 -13.43 6.17 13.14
CA ALA A 89 -13.96 5.03 12.40
C ALA A 89 -14.90 4.25 13.32
N LEU A 90 -14.63 3.01 13.70
CA LEU A 90 -15.43 2.28 14.70
C LEU A 90 -15.40 2.95 16.08
N ALA A 91 -14.31 3.63 16.43
CA ALA A 91 -14.32 4.59 17.52
C ALA A 91 -14.74 5.98 17.00
N GLU A 92 -15.77 6.56 17.58
CA GLU A 92 -16.22 7.93 17.27
C GLU A 92 -15.37 9.00 17.94
N SER A 93 -14.76 8.67 19.10
CA SER A 93 -13.90 9.57 19.86
C SER A 93 -12.95 8.82 20.77
N TRP A 94 -11.91 9.52 21.23
CA TRP A 94 -10.96 8.99 22.21
C TRP A 94 -10.34 10.09 23.03
N ARG A 95 -9.82 9.69 24.20
CA ARG A 95 -9.02 10.56 25.07
C ARG A 95 -7.87 9.80 25.71
N ARG A 96 -6.77 10.45 25.90
CA ARG A 96 -5.64 9.93 26.67
C ARG A 96 -5.91 10.11 28.17
N GLU A 97 -5.82 9.05 28.94
CA GLU A 97 -5.99 9.09 30.41
C GLU A 97 -4.64 9.29 31.12
N ASN A 98 -3.58 8.70 30.56
CA ASN A 98 -2.19 8.88 30.97
C ASN A 98 -1.25 8.46 29.84
N ASP A 99 0.07 8.44 30.06
CA ASP A 99 1.08 8.17 29.03
C ASP A 99 0.93 6.81 28.33
N ARG A 100 0.29 5.86 29.00
CA ARG A 100 0.13 4.49 28.51
C ARG A 100 -1.31 4.06 28.30
N THR A 101 -2.29 4.87 28.69
CA THR A 101 -3.69 4.45 28.70
C THR A 101 -4.56 5.44 27.93
N TRP A 102 -5.32 4.89 27.02
CA TRP A 102 -6.31 5.61 26.23
C TRP A 102 -7.69 4.99 26.43
N ARG A 103 -8.71 5.82 26.41
CA ARG A 103 -10.10 5.39 26.35
C ARG A 103 -10.71 5.81 25.03
N PHE A 104 -11.39 4.85 24.37
CA PHE A 104 -12.10 5.04 23.12
C PHE A 104 -13.60 4.84 23.39
N THR A 105 -14.45 5.62 22.72
CA THR A 105 -15.89 5.45 22.70
C THR A 105 -16.27 4.88 21.33
N LEU A 106 -16.97 3.74 21.32
CA LEU A 106 -17.41 3.09 20.09
C LEU A 106 -18.72 3.71 19.61
N ARG A 107 -18.88 3.78 18.29
CA ARG A 107 -20.18 4.03 17.65
C ARG A 107 -21.02 2.76 17.60
N GLU A 108 -22.30 2.92 17.34
CA GLU A 108 -23.16 1.81 16.96
C GLU A 108 -22.77 1.33 15.57
N ALA A 109 -22.44 0.05 15.44
CA ALA A 109 -22.06 -0.62 14.20
C ALA A 109 -22.31 -2.12 14.32
N THR A 110 -22.44 -2.80 13.18
CA THR A 110 -22.57 -4.26 13.11
C THR A 110 -21.44 -4.86 12.27
N PHE A 111 -21.06 -6.08 12.59
CA PHE A 111 -20.26 -6.90 11.71
C PHE A 111 -21.09 -7.42 10.55
N GLN A 112 -20.43 -7.84 9.48
CA GLN A 112 -21.07 -8.43 8.29
C GLN A 112 -21.86 -9.72 8.63
N ASP A 113 -21.56 -10.39 9.73
CA ASP A 113 -22.31 -11.54 10.24
C ASP A 113 -23.56 -11.18 11.07
N GLY A 114 -23.91 -9.89 11.14
CA GLY A 114 -25.07 -9.35 11.85
C GLY A 114 -24.89 -9.19 13.37
N ALA A 115 -23.72 -9.53 13.92
CA ALA A 115 -23.44 -9.29 15.34
C ALA A 115 -23.05 -7.81 15.60
N ASP A 116 -23.38 -7.29 16.77
CA ASP A 116 -23.01 -5.93 17.16
C ASP A 116 -21.48 -5.79 17.40
N VAL A 117 -20.92 -4.65 17.02
CA VAL A 117 -19.54 -4.27 17.35
C VAL A 117 -19.50 -3.78 18.80
N THR A 118 -19.29 -4.70 19.72
CA THR A 118 -19.28 -4.41 21.16
C THR A 118 -17.85 -4.13 21.68
N PRO A 119 -17.68 -3.41 22.81
CA PRO A 119 -16.39 -3.23 23.46
C PRO A 119 -15.67 -4.54 23.75
N SER A 120 -16.39 -5.59 24.09
CA SER A 120 -15.83 -6.92 24.36
C SER A 120 -15.30 -7.58 23.08
N ALA A 121 -16.00 -7.45 21.94
CA ALA A 121 -15.58 -7.98 20.65
C ALA A 121 -14.30 -7.26 20.17
N VAL A 122 -14.26 -5.92 20.27
CA VAL A 122 -13.08 -5.12 19.90
C VAL A 122 -11.89 -5.47 20.79
N ALA A 123 -12.07 -5.58 22.11
CA ALA A 123 -11.01 -5.96 23.03
C ALA A 123 -10.46 -7.36 22.73
N ALA A 124 -11.34 -8.31 22.38
CA ALA A 124 -10.95 -9.66 21.99
C ALA A 124 -10.13 -9.66 20.69
N ALA A 125 -10.56 -8.90 19.66
CA ALA A 125 -9.86 -8.79 18.38
C ALA A 125 -8.43 -8.25 18.58
N LEU A 126 -8.27 -7.13 19.30
CA LEU A 126 -6.96 -6.53 19.60
C LEU A 126 -6.07 -7.45 20.45
N THR A 127 -6.65 -8.14 21.45
CA THR A 127 -5.91 -9.11 22.26
C THR A 127 -5.39 -10.28 21.42
N ARG A 128 -6.15 -10.74 20.43
CA ARG A 128 -5.71 -11.81 19.50
C ARG A 128 -4.59 -11.31 18.58
N ALA A 129 -4.71 -10.09 18.04
CA ALA A 129 -3.66 -9.48 17.25
C ALA A 129 -2.33 -9.36 18.04
N THR A 130 -2.39 -8.97 19.32
CA THR A 130 -1.22 -8.90 20.20
C THR A 130 -0.54 -10.27 20.42
N LYS A 131 -1.31 -11.36 20.38
CA LYS A 131 -0.82 -12.73 20.59
C LYS A 131 -0.44 -13.45 19.30
N ALA A 132 -0.70 -12.86 18.14
CA ALA A 132 -0.39 -13.46 16.85
C ALA A 132 1.13 -13.66 16.65
N LYS A 133 1.50 -14.68 15.88
CA LYS A 133 2.90 -14.99 15.56
C LYS A 133 3.02 -15.34 14.08
N PRO A 134 3.70 -14.47 13.28
CA PRO A 134 4.32 -13.20 13.70
C PRO A 134 3.27 -12.18 14.16
N ALA A 135 3.69 -11.22 14.97
CA ALA A 135 2.84 -10.10 15.35
C ALA A 135 2.58 -9.20 14.13
N PRO A 136 1.38 -8.61 14.00
CA PRO A 136 1.11 -7.60 12.98
C PRO A 136 2.13 -6.46 13.02
N ALA A 137 2.52 -5.92 11.85
CA ALA A 137 3.56 -4.90 11.74
C ALA A 137 3.29 -3.67 12.64
N ALA A 138 2.04 -3.27 12.77
CA ALA A 138 1.64 -2.17 13.65
C ALA A 138 1.91 -2.42 15.15
N LEU A 139 2.10 -3.67 15.56
CA LEU A 139 2.41 -4.09 16.94
C LEU A 139 3.89 -4.49 17.12
N ALA A 140 4.76 -4.23 16.16
CA ALA A 140 6.18 -4.52 16.31
C ALA A 140 6.75 -3.74 17.52
N GLY A 141 7.23 -4.47 18.54
CA GLY A 141 7.73 -3.89 19.78
C GLY A 141 6.67 -3.30 20.72
N VAL A 142 5.38 -3.41 20.39
CA VAL A 142 4.28 -2.88 21.19
C VAL A 142 3.39 -3.99 21.71
N THR A 143 3.18 -4.02 23.01
CA THR A 143 2.19 -4.88 23.67
C THR A 143 1.06 -4.03 24.21
N LEU A 144 -0.16 -4.37 23.84
CA LEU A 144 -1.35 -3.70 24.35
C LEU A 144 -2.28 -4.66 25.10
N ASP A 145 -2.93 -4.11 26.12
CA ASP A 145 -3.99 -4.75 26.92
C ASP A 145 -5.30 -3.96 26.69
N ALA A 146 -6.24 -4.58 26.00
CA ALA A 146 -7.52 -3.99 25.64
C ALA A 146 -8.63 -4.59 26.48
N LYS A 147 -9.46 -3.76 27.12
CA LYS A 147 -10.58 -4.17 27.99
C LYS A 147 -11.81 -3.33 27.72
N ALA A 148 -12.96 -3.98 27.74
CA ALA A 148 -14.24 -3.28 27.75
C ALA A 148 -14.34 -2.39 29.01
N ASP A 149 -14.85 -1.17 28.87
CA ASP A 149 -14.94 -0.16 29.91
C ASP A 149 -16.35 0.50 29.92
N GLY A 150 -17.29 -0.19 30.51
CA GLY A 150 -18.70 0.20 30.52
C GLY A 150 -19.39 0.05 29.16
N ASP A 151 -20.57 0.63 29.05
CA ASP A 151 -21.37 0.60 27.84
C ASP A 151 -20.73 1.50 26.77
N GLY A 152 -20.36 0.91 25.62
CA GLY A 152 -19.77 1.60 24.49
C GLY A 152 -18.31 2.02 24.64
N GLY A 153 -17.63 1.77 25.77
CA GLY A 153 -16.24 2.17 26.00
C GLY A 153 -15.25 1.02 25.87
N ILE A 154 -14.04 1.32 25.41
CA ILE A 154 -12.89 0.42 25.47
C ILE A 154 -11.68 1.17 26.02
N ARG A 155 -10.98 0.57 26.99
CA ARG A 155 -9.73 1.06 27.53
C ARG A 155 -8.58 0.22 27.00
N ILE A 156 -7.57 0.90 26.45
CA ILE A 156 -6.36 0.26 25.90
C ILE A 156 -5.14 0.79 26.62
N THR A 157 -4.35 -0.11 27.19
CA THR A 157 -3.12 0.21 27.89
C THR A 157 -1.94 -0.45 27.18
N THR A 158 -0.87 0.31 26.96
CA THR A 158 0.38 -0.16 26.36
C THR A 158 1.46 -0.38 27.42
N ALA A 159 2.39 -1.28 27.15
CA ALA A 159 3.50 -1.59 28.10
C ALA A 159 4.44 -0.38 28.28
N ALA A 160 4.66 0.42 27.25
CA ALA A 160 5.38 1.69 27.26
C ALA A 160 4.45 2.84 26.86
N ALA A 161 4.89 4.10 27.05
CA ALA A 161 4.15 5.25 26.54
C ALA A 161 3.96 5.16 25.02
N ASP A 162 2.73 5.35 24.54
CA ASP A 162 2.40 5.36 23.10
C ASP A 162 1.51 6.57 22.78
N PRO A 163 2.11 7.71 22.45
CA PRO A 163 1.36 8.93 22.12
C PRO A 163 0.59 8.81 20.80
N VAL A 164 0.93 7.85 19.95
CA VAL A 164 0.34 7.63 18.64
C VAL A 164 -0.61 6.43 18.58
N LEU A 165 -1.02 5.91 19.73
CA LEU A 165 -1.92 4.76 19.78
C LEU A 165 -3.16 4.90 18.89
N PRO A 166 -3.86 6.06 18.83
CA PRO A 166 -4.98 6.22 17.89
C PRO A 166 -4.57 6.05 16.42
N MET A 167 -3.40 6.54 16.00
CA MET A 167 -2.89 6.33 14.64
C MET A 167 -2.53 4.86 14.40
N ARG A 168 -1.91 4.20 15.36
CA ARG A 168 -1.57 2.77 15.30
C ARG A 168 -2.81 1.89 15.09
N LEU A 169 -3.90 2.22 15.77
CA LEU A 169 -5.17 1.47 15.68
C LEU A 169 -5.94 1.68 14.36
N SER A 170 -5.44 2.56 13.48
CA SER A 170 -5.92 2.70 12.10
C SER A 170 -5.26 1.72 11.13
N SER A 171 -4.27 0.95 11.59
CA SER A 171 -3.54 0.02 10.71
C SER A 171 -4.47 -1.04 10.13
N PRO A 172 -4.39 -1.31 8.82
CA PRO A 172 -5.09 -2.44 8.22
C PRO A 172 -4.79 -3.78 8.90
N SER A 173 -3.58 -3.92 9.46
CA SER A 173 -3.18 -5.15 10.16
C SER A 173 -3.80 -5.31 11.55
N LEU A 174 -4.53 -4.30 12.03
CA LEU A 174 -5.31 -4.33 13.28
C LEU A 174 -6.81 -4.28 13.01
N ALA A 175 -7.25 -4.87 11.92
CA ALA A 175 -8.66 -4.97 11.54
C ALA A 175 -9.50 -5.58 12.67
N ILE A 176 -10.67 -4.97 12.91
CA ILE A 176 -11.64 -5.43 13.91
C ILE A 176 -12.59 -6.43 13.23
N LEU A 177 -12.52 -7.69 13.64
CA LEU A 177 -13.34 -8.76 13.13
C LEU A 177 -14.25 -9.32 14.24
N SER A 178 -15.38 -9.89 13.83
CA SER A 178 -16.30 -10.55 14.76
C SER A 178 -15.65 -11.75 15.45
N PRO A 179 -16.16 -12.19 16.60
CA PRO A 179 -15.68 -13.40 17.28
C PRO A 179 -15.67 -14.65 16.40
N LYS A 180 -16.56 -14.73 15.40
CA LYS A 180 -16.63 -15.88 14.47
C LYS A 180 -15.42 -16.00 13.54
N ALA A 181 -14.70 -14.89 13.27
CA ALA A 181 -13.50 -14.90 12.47
C ALA A 181 -12.39 -15.79 13.05
N TYR A 182 -12.45 -16.06 14.36
CA TYR A 182 -11.36 -16.68 15.10
C TYR A 182 -11.68 -18.13 15.45
N GLY A 183 -11.21 -19.05 14.61
CA GLY A 183 -11.25 -20.48 14.90
C GLY A 183 -10.28 -20.88 16.03
N GLU A 184 -10.27 -22.18 16.39
CA GLU A 184 -9.37 -22.71 17.43
C GLU A 184 -7.88 -22.63 17.03
N LYS A 185 -7.60 -22.69 15.73
CA LYS A 185 -6.24 -22.65 15.15
C LYS A 185 -6.26 -21.89 13.84
N GLY A 186 -5.16 -21.18 13.56
CA GLY A 186 -4.93 -20.49 12.28
C GLY A 186 -5.13 -18.98 12.36
N ASN A 187 -5.02 -18.36 11.20
CA ASN A 187 -5.25 -16.93 11.01
C ASN A 187 -6.77 -16.63 11.07
N PRO A 188 -7.15 -15.41 11.47
CA PRO A 188 -8.56 -15.02 11.43
C PRO A 188 -9.08 -14.97 9.98
N ASP A 189 -10.34 -15.36 9.80
CA ASP A 189 -11.03 -15.35 8.52
C ASP A 189 -11.94 -14.11 8.42
N PRO A 190 -11.64 -13.16 7.50
CA PRO A 190 -12.44 -11.94 7.34
C PRO A 190 -13.73 -12.14 6.50
N VAL A 191 -13.93 -13.33 5.90
CA VAL A 191 -15.09 -13.59 5.05
C VAL A 191 -16.36 -13.55 5.90
N GLY A 192 -17.23 -12.58 5.62
CA GLY A 192 -18.50 -12.39 6.34
C GLY A 192 -18.35 -12.03 7.83
N THR A 193 -17.17 -11.56 8.28
CA THR A 193 -16.89 -11.30 9.70
C THR A 193 -16.30 -9.92 9.96
N ALA A 194 -16.09 -9.14 8.92
CA ALA A 194 -15.48 -7.81 8.98
C ALA A 194 -16.56 -6.71 9.22
N THR A 195 -16.17 -5.45 9.09
CA THR A 195 -17.04 -4.29 9.38
C THR A 195 -17.21 -3.35 8.19
N GLY A 196 -16.40 -3.51 7.13
CA GLY A 196 -16.37 -2.57 6.01
C GLY A 196 -17.60 -2.64 5.09
N PRO A 197 -17.74 -1.67 4.15
CA PRO A 197 -18.90 -1.53 3.26
C PRO A 197 -19.05 -2.64 2.21
N PHE A 198 -18.04 -3.53 2.05
CA PHE A 198 -18.11 -4.67 1.13
C PHE A 198 -17.72 -5.97 1.82
N GLU A 199 -18.54 -6.99 1.60
CA GLU A 199 -18.39 -8.33 2.17
C GLU A 199 -17.89 -9.31 1.12
N ILE A 200 -16.85 -10.11 1.43
CA ILE A 200 -16.39 -11.20 0.55
C ILE A 200 -17.42 -12.33 0.60
N THR A 201 -18.06 -12.63 -0.55
CA THR A 201 -19.04 -13.70 -0.67
C THR A 201 -18.54 -14.90 -1.44
N LYS A 202 -17.46 -14.73 -2.23
CA LYS A 202 -16.84 -15.85 -2.95
C LYS A 202 -15.37 -15.59 -3.21
N VAL A 203 -14.56 -16.62 -3.04
CA VAL A 203 -13.13 -16.64 -3.39
C VAL A 203 -12.86 -17.79 -4.36
N ASN A 204 -12.17 -17.50 -5.46
CA ASN A 204 -11.75 -18.49 -6.46
C ASN A 204 -10.22 -18.61 -6.47
N GLY A 205 -9.69 -19.22 -5.42
CA GLY A 205 -8.24 -19.35 -5.20
C GLY A 205 -7.52 -17.99 -5.24
N GLY A 206 -6.34 -17.95 -5.84
CA GLY A 206 -5.58 -16.69 -6.05
C GLY A 206 -5.97 -15.93 -7.32
N GLY A 207 -7.07 -16.26 -8.01
CA GLY A 207 -7.45 -15.65 -9.29
C GLY A 207 -8.49 -14.54 -9.18
N SER A 208 -9.47 -14.67 -8.30
CA SER A 208 -10.54 -13.68 -8.14
C SER A 208 -11.28 -13.78 -6.82
N ALA A 209 -11.96 -12.70 -6.44
CA ALA A 209 -12.93 -12.66 -5.36
C ALA A 209 -14.16 -11.86 -5.79
N THR A 210 -15.32 -12.26 -5.28
CA THR A 210 -16.59 -11.53 -5.43
C THR A 210 -16.96 -10.95 -4.06
N LEU A 211 -17.26 -9.67 -4.05
CA LEU A 211 -17.69 -8.96 -2.86
C LEU A 211 -19.06 -8.36 -3.13
N ASP A 212 -19.98 -8.50 -2.20
CA ASP A 212 -21.27 -7.83 -2.22
C ASP A 212 -21.26 -6.63 -1.29
N ARG A 213 -22.15 -5.70 -1.54
CA ARG A 213 -22.30 -4.54 -0.67
C ARG A 213 -22.94 -4.98 0.66
N PHE A 214 -22.35 -4.51 1.76
CA PHE A 214 -22.93 -4.63 3.09
C PHE A 214 -23.91 -3.46 3.31
N ASP A 215 -25.22 -3.77 3.26
CA ASP A 215 -26.27 -2.75 3.28
C ASP A 215 -26.42 -2.05 4.65
N ASP A 216 -26.05 -2.73 5.75
CA ASP A 216 -26.13 -2.23 7.12
C ASP A 216 -24.82 -1.56 7.59
N TYR A 217 -23.98 -1.12 6.64
CA TYR A 217 -22.74 -0.42 6.96
C TYR A 217 -23.00 0.89 7.71
N TRP A 218 -22.29 1.11 8.81
CA TRP A 218 -22.52 2.21 9.74
C TRP A 218 -22.38 3.62 9.14
N ASP A 219 -21.51 3.81 8.13
CA ASP A 219 -21.30 5.10 7.43
C ASP A 219 -22.15 5.19 6.15
N GLY A 220 -23.26 4.48 6.13
CA GLY A 220 -24.22 4.49 5.04
C GLY A 220 -23.88 3.53 3.90
N ARG A 221 -24.89 3.25 3.12
CA ARG A 221 -24.89 2.28 2.05
C ARG A 221 -23.93 2.68 0.91
N ALA A 222 -23.04 1.80 0.51
CA ALA A 222 -22.16 2.05 -0.63
C ALA A 222 -22.95 2.19 -1.93
N HIS A 223 -22.48 3.05 -2.84
CA HIS A 223 -23.16 3.28 -4.12
C HIS A 223 -23.05 2.08 -5.07
N ALA A 224 -21.88 1.41 -5.12
CA ALA A 224 -21.74 0.18 -5.91
C ALA A 224 -22.49 -0.98 -5.22
N SER A 225 -23.09 -1.89 -6.02
CA SER A 225 -23.75 -3.08 -5.48
C SER A 225 -22.78 -4.19 -5.10
N GLY A 226 -21.51 -4.06 -5.43
CA GLY A 226 -20.44 -5.01 -5.11
C GLY A 226 -19.22 -4.81 -5.95
N ILE A 227 -18.24 -5.69 -5.76
CA ILE A 227 -16.94 -5.67 -6.45
C ILE A 227 -16.65 -7.06 -7.02
N ASP A 228 -16.26 -7.13 -8.29
CA ASP A 228 -15.69 -8.31 -8.92
C ASP A 228 -14.18 -8.08 -9.06
N ALA A 229 -13.42 -8.54 -8.07
CA ALA A 229 -11.98 -8.39 -8.00
C ALA A 229 -11.27 -9.51 -8.77
N ARG A 230 -10.30 -9.16 -9.61
CA ARG A 230 -9.40 -10.08 -10.33
C ARG A 230 -7.96 -9.80 -9.94
N PHE A 231 -7.21 -10.85 -9.65
CA PHE A 231 -5.80 -10.74 -9.31
C PHE A 231 -4.95 -11.02 -10.55
N VAL A 232 -4.44 -9.95 -11.16
CA VAL A 232 -3.73 -9.99 -12.44
C VAL A 232 -2.29 -9.50 -12.22
N LYS A 233 -1.34 -10.41 -12.10
CA LYS A 233 0.07 -10.09 -11.80
C LYS A 233 0.75 -9.28 -12.91
N ASP A 234 0.43 -9.58 -14.17
CA ASP A 234 1.00 -8.89 -15.33
C ASP A 234 0.42 -7.48 -15.48
N GLY A 235 1.28 -6.46 -15.40
CA GLY A 235 0.89 -5.05 -15.48
C GLY A 235 0.39 -4.65 -16.86
N THR A 236 0.91 -5.24 -17.93
CA THR A 236 0.45 -5.00 -19.29
C THR A 236 -0.96 -5.54 -19.48
N ALA A 237 -1.25 -6.72 -18.92
CA ALA A 237 -2.60 -7.29 -18.93
C ALA A 237 -3.58 -6.39 -18.14
N ARG A 238 -3.18 -5.81 -17.00
CA ARG A 238 -4.02 -4.84 -16.26
C ARG A 238 -4.31 -3.58 -17.08
N ALA A 239 -3.29 -2.99 -17.72
CA ALA A 239 -3.46 -1.82 -18.58
C ALA A 239 -4.40 -2.13 -19.76
N ASN A 240 -4.23 -3.29 -20.40
CA ASN A 240 -5.11 -3.73 -21.48
C ASN A 240 -6.55 -3.95 -21.01
N ALA A 241 -6.76 -4.56 -19.85
CA ALA A 241 -8.09 -4.84 -19.33
C ALA A 241 -8.92 -3.56 -19.08
N VAL A 242 -8.30 -2.47 -18.58
CA VAL A 242 -9.01 -1.19 -18.44
C VAL A 242 -9.22 -0.51 -19.80
N ARG A 243 -8.27 -0.62 -20.72
CA ARG A 243 -8.35 -0.04 -22.07
C ARG A 243 -9.47 -0.68 -22.91
N THR A 244 -9.65 -1.99 -22.81
CA THR A 244 -10.74 -2.73 -23.50
C THR A 244 -12.09 -2.62 -22.77
N GLY A 245 -12.10 -2.14 -21.53
CA GLY A 245 -13.30 -2.06 -20.72
C GLY A 245 -13.69 -3.37 -20.04
N ASP A 246 -12.77 -4.35 -19.97
CA ASP A 246 -12.97 -5.62 -19.24
C ASP A 246 -12.98 -5.42 -17.75
N VAL A 247 -12.27 -4.37 -17.27
CA VAL A 247 -12.33 -3.88 -15.88
C VAL A 247 -12.61 -2.39 -15.85
N ASP A 248 -13.11 -1.93 -14.73
CA ASP A 248 -13.44 -0.53 -14.46
C ASP A 248 -12.30 0.21 -13.78
N ILE A 249 -11.53 -0.49 -12.96
CA ILE A 249 -10.38 0.02 -12.21
C ILE A 249 -9.24 -1.00 -12.36
N ALA A 250 -8.05 -0.54 -12.70
CA ALA A 250 -6.82 -1.34 -12.69
C ALA A 250 -5.74 -0.60 -11.89
N GLU A 251 -5.26 -1.22 -10.82
CA GLU A 251 -4.20 -0.64 -9.98
C GLU A 251 -2.80 -0.91 -10.53
N ALA A 252 -1.82 -0.18 -10.01
CA ALA A 252 -0.39 -0.40 -10.25
C ALA A 252 -0.09 -0.61 -11.75
N ILE A 253 -0.55 0.32 -12.58
CA ILE A 253 -0.19 0.37 -13.99
C ILE A 253 1.32 0.65 -14.09
N PRO A 254 2.10 -0.18 -14.80
CA PRO A 254 3.53 0.08 -14.99
C PRO A 254 3.75 1.40 -15.73
N VAL A 255 4.83 2.10 -15.40
CA VAL A 255 5.23 3.36 -16.07
C VAL A 255 5.22 3.20 -17.59
N ALA A 256 5.87 2.15 -18.12
CA ALA A 256 5.92 1.86 -19.55
C ALA A 256 4.54 1.62 -20.22
N GLN A 257 3.50 1.37 -19.43
CA GLN A 257 2.12 1.19 -19.93
C GLN A 257 1.26 2.45 -19.76
N ALA A 258 1.67 3.39 -18.93
CA ALA A 258 0.90 4.61 -18.65
C ALA A 258 0.60 5.40 -19.92
N ALA A 259 1.59 5.56 -20.80
CA ALA A 259 1.44 6.25 -22.09
C ALA A 259 0.48 5.55 -23.07
N THR A 260 0.12 4.28 -22.84
CA THR A 260 -0.83 3.52 -23.68
C THR A 260 -2.29 3.75 -23.31
N LEU A 261 -2.54 4.39 -22.16
CA LEU A 261 -3.88 4.72 -21.68
C LEU A 261 -4.29 6.14 -22.10
N ASP A 262 -5.57 6.32 -22.36
CA ASP A 262 -6.12 7.66 -22.54
C ASP A 262 -5.94 8.49 -21.27
N LYS A 263 -5.59 9.76 -21.43
CA LYS A 263 -5.42 10.70 -20.30
C LYS A 263 -6.66 10.80 -19.39
N ALA A 264 -7.84 10.58 -19.93
CA ALA A 264 -9.09 10.57 -19.16
C ALA A 264 -9.19 9.35 -18.22
N THR A 265 -8.60 8.22 -18.63
CA THR A 265 -8.56 6.97 -17.86
C THR A 265 -7.35 6.87 -16.93
N LEU A 266 -6.26 7.51 -17.27
CA LEU A 266 -5.07 7.55 -16.43
C LEU A 266 -5.30 8.41 -15.19
N LYS A 267 -5.02 7.88 -14.02
CA LYS A 267 -5.09 8.59 -12.73
C LYS A 267 -3.78 8.40 -11.97
N GLU A 268 -3.33 9.49 -11.37
CA GLU A 268 -2.06 9.57 -10.68
C GLU A 268 -2.23 10.23 -9.31
N ALA A 269 -1.49 9.78 -8.33
CA ALA A 269 -1.36 10.44 -7.03
C ALA A 269 0.00 10.13 -6.41
N GLY A 270 0.57 11.09 -5.70
CA GLY A 270 1.75 10.85 -4.87
C GLY A 270 1.49 9.83 -3.78
N THR A 271 2.51 9.04 -3.44
CA THR A 271 2.45 8.09 -2.33
C THR A 271 3.49 8.41 -1.27
N THR A 272 3.34 7.85 -0.08
CA THR A 272 4.37 7.89 0.97
C THR A 272 5.50 6.88 0.73
N ARG A 273 5.59 6.33 -0.50
CA ARG A 273 6.63 5.38 -0.91
C ARG A 273 7.86 6.09 -1.47
N THR A 274 9.00 5.78 -0.87
CA THR A 274 10.31 6.28 -1.32
C THR A 274 11.18 5.13 -1.76
N THR A 275 11.73 5.22 -2.97
CA THR A 275 12.82 4.38 -3.45
C THR A 275 14.13 4.98 -2.97
N SER A 276 14.96 4.19 -2.29
CA SER A 276 16.22 4.64 -1.70
C SER A 276 17.37 3.65 -1.95
N LEU A 277 18.57 4.18 -2.04
CA LEU A 277 19.80 3.43 -1.98
C LEU A 277 20.25 3.38 -0.51
N GLN A 278 20.33 2.17 0.04
CA GLN A 278 20.81 1.88 1.39
C GLN A 278 22.27 1.44 1.30
N LEU A 279 23.17 2.04 2.07
CA LEU A 279 24.60 1.77 2.07
C LEU A 279 24.99 1.05 3.37
N ASN A 280 25.59 -0.14 3.26
CA ASN A 280 25.96 -0.95 4.42
C ASN A 280 27.07 -0.25 5.24
N THR A 281 26.69 0.31 6.38
CA THR A 281 27.60 1.07 7.24
C THR A 281 28.49 0.19 8.11
N ARG A 282 28.18 -1.12 8.21
CA ARG A 282 28.83 -2.05 9.13
C ARG A 282 30.02 -2.74 8.51
N THR A 283 29.95 -3.08 7.23
CA THR A 283 30.98 -3.85 6.51
C THR A 283 31.24 -3.26 5.12
N GLY A 284 32.29 -3.74 4.46
CA GLY A 284 32.64 -3.34 3.10
C GLY A 284 33.08 -1.87 2.96
N PRO A 285 33.12 -1.35 1.72
CA PRO A 285 33.59 -0.01 1.44
C PRO A 285 32.79 1.10 2.12
N PHE A 286 31.49 0.92 2.25
CA PHE A 286 30.59 1.94 2.84
C PHE A 286 30.64 2.03 4.37
N LYS A 287 31.50 1.26 5.03
CA LYS A 287 31.89 1.54 6.42
C LYS A 287 32.59 2.91 6.52
N ASP A 288 33.31 3.33 5.49
CA ASP A 288 33.92 4.65 5.41
C ASP A 288 32.87 5.72 5.06
N PRO A 289 32.62 6.71 5.94
CA PRO A 289 31.65 7.79 5.67
C PRO A 289 32.02 8.63 4.46
N LYS A 290 33.32 8.73 4.09
CA LYS A 290 33.77 9.48 2.91
C LYS A 290 33.38 8.78 1.60
N LEU A 291 33.34 7.44 1.58
CA LEU A 291 32.88 6.67 0.42
C LEU A 291 31.35 6.71 0.33
N ARG A 292 30.62 6.76 1.45
CA ARG A 292 29.17 7.03 1.43
C ARG A 292 28.86 8.41 0.86
N ALA A 293 29.61 9.42 1.28
CA ALA A 293 29.50 10.77 0.73
C ALA A 293 29.79 10.81 -0.79
N ALA A 294 30.78 10.05 -1.25
CA ALA A 294 31.08 9.89 -2.68
C ALA A 294 29.92 9.26 -3.44
N ALA A 295 29.36 8.15 -2.93
CA ALA A 295 28.19 7.50 -3.51
C ALA A 295 26.98 8.45 -3.57
N ARG A 296 26.65 9.15 -2.47
CA ARG A 296 25.56 10.14 -2.46
C ARG A 296 25.78 11.25 -3.51
N THR A 297 27.00 11.75 -3.62
CA THR A 297 27.32 12.84 -4.56
C THR A 297 27.25 12.40 -6.02
N ALA A 298 27.49 11.12 -6.29
CA ALA A 298 27.42 10.54 -7.63
C ALA A 298 25.97 10.39 -8.12
N ILE A 299 25.00 10.31 -7.23
CA ILE A 299 23.60 10.05 -7.58
C ILE A 299 22.90 11.31 -8.08
N ASP A 300 22.35 11.22 -9.29
CA ASP A 300 21.44 12.18 -9.90
C ASP A 300 20.01 11.60 -9.93
N SER A 301 19.23 11.96 -8.92
CA SER A 301 17.84 11.53 -8.80
C SER A 301 16.96 12.04 -9.94
N PHE A 302 17.27 13.21 -10.52
CA PHE A 302 16.50 13.75 -11.63
C PHE A 302 16.62 12.86 -12.88
N THR A 303 17.83 12.38 -13.19
CA THR A 303 18.05 11.43 -14.30
C THR A 303 17.28 10.12 -14.06
N ILE A 304 17.24 9.63 -12.82
CA ILE A 304 16.46 8.42 -12.46
C ILE A 304 14.96 8.65 -12.71
N VAL A 305 14.41 9.75 -12.18
CA VAL A 305 12.98 10.06 -12.33
C VAL A 305 12.59 10.26 -13.79
N LYS A 306 13.40 10.99 -14.54
CA LYS A 306 13.13 11.24 -15.96
C LYS A 306 13.27 9.99 -16.82
N GLY A 307 14.28 9.15 -16.56
CA GLY A 307 14.64 8.03 -17.43
C GLY A 307 13.91 6.73 -17.09
N VAL A 308 13.66 6.45 -15.80
CA VAL A 308 13.02 5.21 -15.36
C VAL A 308 11.54 5.42 -15.06
N PHE A 309 11.22 6.51 -14.36
CA PHE A 309 9.83 6.78 -13.96
C PHE A 309 9.08 7.66 -14.97
N GLU A 310 9.71 8.12 -16.04
CA GLU A 310 9.09 8.93 -17.11
C GLU A 310 8.27 10.13 -16.59
N GLY A 311 8.63 10.65 -15.40
CA GLY A 311 7.93 11.73 -14.72
C GLY A 311 6.85 11.28 -13.72
N TYR A 312 6.57 9.97 -13.58
CA TYR A 312 5.64 9.42 -12.58
C TYR A 312 6.28 9.22 -11.19
N ALA A 313 7.23 10.06 -10.85
CA ALA A 313 7.83 10.15 -9.53
C ALA A 313 8.42 11.54 -9.34
N ASP A 314 8.61 11.95 -8.08
CA ASP A 314 9.38 13.14 -7.74
C ASP A 314 10.82 12.75 -7.38
N PRO A 315 11.83 13.61 -7.65
CA PRO A 315 13.21 13.35 -7.22
C PRO A 315 13.34 13.17 -5.72
N GLY A 316 14.21 12.26 -5.30
CA GLY A 316 14.42 11.95 -3.89
C GLY A 316 14.98 13.14 -3.10
N ALA A 317 14.17 13.72 -2.22
CA ALA A 317 14.54 14.86 -1.39
C ALA A 317 14.82 14.48 0.09
N GLY A 318 14.23 13.37 0.55
CA GLY A 318 14.33 12.85 1.92
C GLY A 318 13.73 11.47 2.04
N ILE A 319 13.60 10.98 3.27
CA ILE A 319 12.87 9.73 3.56
C ILE A 319 11.37 9.95 3.33
N PHE A 320 10.87 11.14 3.68
CA PHE A 320 9.50 11.54 3.47
C PHE A 320 9.37 12.40 2.22
N GLY A 321 8.53 11.96 1.27
CA GLY A 321 8.28 12.64 0.00
C GLY A 321 7.12 13.64 0.06
N PRO A 322 6.76 14.24 -1.12
CA PRO A 322 5.73 15.29 -1.21
C PRO A 322 4.33 14.85 -0.76
N ALA A 323 4.02 13.55 -0.83
CA ALA A 323 2.73 13.03 -0.35
C ALA A 323 2.60 13.11 1.19
N VAL A 324 3.70 13.29 1.91
CA VAL A 324 3.72 13.66 3.33
C VAL A 324 3.66 15.18 3.40
N THR A 325 2.46 15.75 3.29
CA THR A 325 2.20 17.17 2.98
C THR A 325 2.89 18.18 3.89
N TRP A 326 3.12 17.81 5.16
CA TRP A 326 3.80 18.67 6.15
C TRP A 326 5.34 18.56 6.08
N ALA A 327 5.92 17.51 5.44
CA ALA A 327 7.35 17.21 5.52
C ALA A 327 8.20 18.30 4.84
N GLU A 328 7.78 18.80 3.68
CA GLU A 328 8.55 19.82 2.94
C GLU A 328 8.73 21.11 3.76
N SER A 329 7.67 21.61 4.38
CA SER A 329 7.70 22.85 5.17
C SER A 329 8.51 22.73 6.47
N LYS A 330 8.71 21.49 6.95
CA LYS A 330 9.44 21.17 8.20
C LYS A 330 10.83 20.57 7.94
N ARG A 331 11.27 20.50 6.68
CA ARG A 331 12.51 19.82 6.32
C ARG A 331 13.74 20.48 6.92
N VAL A 332 14.52 19.70 7.65
CA VAL A 332 15.77 20.12 8.26
C VAL A 332 16.93 19.73 7.35
N LYS A 333 17.86 20.66 7.14
CA LYS A 333 19.08 20.37 6.34
C LYS A 333 19.96 19.38 7.09
N PRO A 334 20.37 18.26 6.49
CA PRO A 334 21.32 17.34 7.10
C PRO A 334 22.66 18.01 7.40
N ALA A 335 23.18 17.74 8.60
CA ALA A 335 24.47 18.25 9.06
C ALA A 335 25.43 17.09 9.38
N GLY A 336 26.72 17.40 9.53
CA GLY A 336 27.72 16.41 9.94
C GLY A 336 28.16 15.43 8.83
N ARG A 337 27.79 15.68 7.57
CA ARG A 337 28.24 14.86 6.45
C ARG A 337 29.76 14.91 6.30
N ALA A 338 30.35 13.78 5.94
CA ALA A 338 31.75 13.71 5.58
C ALA A 338 32.01 14.36 4.20
N ASP A 339 33.22 14.81 3.98
CA ASP A 339 33.70 15.18 2.63
C ASP A 339 33.84 13.93 1.77
N ALA A 340 33.41 14.01 0.51
CA ALA A 340 33.49 12.88 -0.41
C ALA A 340 34.91 12.52 -0.73
N ALA A 341 35.31 11.26 -0.54
CA ALA A 341 36.55 10.74 -1.08
C ALA A 341 36.41 10.47 -2.59
N LYS A 342 37.51 10.43 -3.31
CA LYS A 342 37.52 9.89 -4.68
C LYS A 342 37.62 8.36 -4.57
N PRO A 343 36.64 7.59 -5.07
CA PRO A 343 36.77 6.14 -5.14
C PRO A 343 37.94 5.70 -6.04
N ASP A 344 38.61 4.63 -5.67
CA ASP A 344 39.78 4.06 -6.39
C ASP A 344 39.50 2.59 -6.77
N GLY A 345 38.37 2.36 -7.42
CA GLY A 345 37.95 1.04 -7.89
C GLY A 345 37.38 0.12 -6.82
N GLU A 346 36.89 0.67 -5.68
CA GLU A 346 36.28 -0.12 -4.64
C GLU A 346 35.13 -0.97 -5.21
N ARG A 347 35.22 -2.27 -4.94
CA ARG A 347 34.24 -3.25 -5.42
C ARG A 347 33.07 -3.29 -4.47
N ILE A 348 31.88 -3.10 -5.02
CA ILE A 348 30.62 -3.15 -4.29
C ILE A 348 29.61 -4.09 -4.96
N THR A 349 28.86 -4.79 -4.16
CA THR A 349 27.67 -5.55 -4.60
C THR A 349 26.44 -4.72 -4.32
N LEU A 350 25.78 -4.26 -5.40
CA LEU A 350 24.50 -3.55 -5.35
C LEU A 350 23.37 -4.55 -5.59
N ALA A 351 22.47 -4.69 -4.64
CA ALA A 351 21.33 -5.61 -4.73
C ALA A 351 20.01 -4.87 -4.88
N THR A 352 19.04 -5.49 -5.57
CA THR A 352 17.65 -5.07 -5.66
C THR A 352 16.76 -6.25 -6.02
N TYR A 353 15.44 -6.04 -6.03
CA TYR A 353 14.45 -7.08 -6.34
C TYR A 353 13.62 -6.76 -7.59
N ASP A 354 13.09 -7.82 -8.22
CA ASP A 354 12.36 -7.77 -9.50
C ASP A 354 10.84 -7.79 -9.36
N ASN A 355 10.31 -7.94 -8.15
CA ASN A 355 8.86 -7.87 -7.90
C ASN A 355 8.26 -6.51 -8.26
N ARG A 356 9.11 -5.49 -8.38
CA ARG A 356 8.80 -4.16 -8.92
C ARG A 356 9.67 -3.93 -10.16
N PRO A 357 9.07 -3.89 -11.36
CA PRO A 357 9.84 -3.84 -12.62
C PRO A 357 10.77 -2.64 -12.72
N GLU A 358 10.40 -1.51 -12.13
CA GLU A 358 11.19 -0.29 -12.13
C GLU A 358 12.50 -0.38 -11.32
N LEU A 359 12.58 -1.24 -10.30
CA LEU A 359 13.75 -1.28 -9.42
C LEU A 359 15.02 -1.82 -10.09
N PRO A 360 14.99 -2.89 -10.91
CA PRO A 360 16.13 -3.29 -11.71
C PRO A 360 16.66 -2.18 -12.65
N GLU A 361 15.75 -1.39 -13.24
CA GLU A 361 16.12 -0.28 -14.11
C GLU A 361 16.76 0.86 -13.31
N VAL A 362 16.19 1.23 -12.16
CA VAL A 362 16.82 2.17 -11.22
C VAL A 362 18.22 1.70 -10.84
N ALA A 363 18.37 0.40 -10.51
CA ALA A 363 19.65 -0.15 -10.11
C ALA A 363 20.70 -0.10 -11.23
N GLN A 364 20.32 -0.27 -12.48
CA GLN A 364 21.22 -0.10 -13.63
C GLN A 364 21.69 1.36 -13.79
N VAL A 365 20.78 2.33 -13.61
CA VAL A 365 21.15 3.75 -13.66
C VAL A 365 22.08 4.11 -12.50
N VAL A 366 21.77 3.65 -11.28
CA VAL A 366 22.62 3.86 -10.10
C VAL A 366 23.98 3.19 -10.28
N GLN A 367 24.05 1.97 -10.82
CA GLN A 367 25.30 1.30 -11.17
C GLN A 367 26.16 2.19 -12.08
N GLN A 368 25.61 2.67 -13.18
CA GLN A 368 26.34 3.54 -14.12
C GLN A 368 26.86 4.83 -13.46
N GLN A 369 26.06 5.45 -12.60
CA GLN A 369 26.45 6.66 -11.87
C GLN A 369 27.59 6.38 -10.88
N LEU A 370 27.55 5.27 -10.16
CA LEU A 370 28.60 4.86 -9.22
C LEU A 370 29.88 4.44 -9.94
N GLU A 371 29.79 3.74 -11.07
CA GLU A 371 30.93 3.37 -11.91
C GLU A 371 31.62 4.61 -12.49
N LYS A 372 30.85 5.60 -12.93
CA LYS A 372 31.38 6.90 -13.37
C LYS A 372 32.10 7.65 -12.24
N ALA A 373 31.68 7.47 -10.99
CA ALA A 373 32.36 8.07 -9.83
C ALA A 373 33.64 7.34 -9.42
N GLY A 374 33.91 6.12 -9.95
CA GLY A 374 35.12 5.35 -9.70
C GLY A 374 34.95 4.05 -8.92
N PHE A 375 33.71 3.66 -8.58
CA PHE A 375 33.43 2.35 -8.01
C PHE A 375 33.45 1.24 -9.09
N THR A 376 33.61 -0.01 -8.66
CA THR A 376 33.37 -1.20 -9.49
C THR A 376 32.13 -1.89 -8.96
N VAL A 377 31.03 -1.93 -9.72
CA VAL A 377 29.73 -2.36 -9.23
C VAL A 377 29.30 -3.70 -9.82
N LYS A 378 29.02 -4.69 -8.95
CA LYS A 378 28.34 -5.92 -9.31
C LYS A 378 26.87 -5.77 -8.97
N LEU A 379 25.99 -5.76 -9.97
CA LEU A 379 24.54 -5.75 -9.77
C LEU A 379 24.03 -7.17 -9.50
N GLU A 380 23.14 -7.31 -8.51
CA GLU A 380 22.45 -8.54 -8.15
C GLU A 380 20.97 -8.31 -8.01
N VAL A 381 20.17 -8.96 -8.88
CA VAL A 381 18.71 -8.85 -8.90
C VAL A 381 18.12 -10.22 -8.54
N ARG A 382 17.22 -10.26 -7.55
CA ARG A 382 16.54 -11.48 -7.10
C ARG A 382 15.08 -11.18 -6.75
N GLU A 383 14.29 -12.22 -6.58
CA GLU A 383 12.97 -12.11 -5.98
C GLU A 383 13.10 -11.72 -4.48
N TYR A 384 12.19 -10.82 -4.02
CA TYR A 384 12.29 -10.16 -2.70
C TYR A 384 12.41 -11.14 -1.52
N SER A 385 11.55 -12.17 -1.46
CA SER A 385 11.52 -13.13 -0.36
C SER A 385 12.84 -13.90 -0.17
N ARG A 386 13.64 -14.00 -1.24
CA ARG A 386 14.96 -14.63 -1.22
C ARG A 386 16.11 -13.66 -0.94
N LEU A 387 15.83 -12.38 -0.97
CA LEU A 387 16.83 -11.31 -0.88
C LEU A 387 16.83 -10.64 0.49
N GLU A 388 15.65 -10.45 1.11
CA GLU A 388 15.46 -9.69 2.33
C GLU A 388 16.34 -10.16 3.49
N SER A 389 16.32 -11.45 3.78
CA SER A 389 17.14 -12.02 4.88
C SER A 389 18.64 -11.83 4.63
N ASP A 390 19.08 -11.92 3.38
CA ASP A 390 20.48 -11.69 3.00
C ASP A 390 20.87 -10.22 3.13
N ALA A 391 19.97 -9.30 2.78
CA ALA A 391 20.18 -7.86 2.94
C ALA A 391 20.26 -7.47 4.43
N LEU A 392 19.34 -7.94 5.25
CA LEU A 392 19.35 -7.72 6.70
C LEU A 392 20.56 -8.36 7.39
N ALA A 393 21.08 -9.46 6.85
CA ALA A 393 22.32 -10.07 7.32
C ALA A 393 23.59 -9.31 6.86
N GLY A 394 23.47 -8.31 5.98
CA GLY A 394 24.58 -7.49 5.49
C GLY A 394 25.43 -8.17 4.42
N LYS A 395 24.85 -9.06 3.62
CA LYS A 395 25.58 -9.76 2.53
C LYS A 395 25.85 -8.88 1.32
N PHE A 396 25.23 -7.71 1.24
CA PHE A 396 25.41 -6.75 0.17
C PHE A 396 26.04 -5.46 0.70
N ASP A 397 26.81 -4.77 -0.15
CA ASP A 397 27.40 -3.48 0.20
C ASP A 397 26.39 -2.34 0.03
N ALA A 398 25.47 -2.49 -0.92
CA ALA A 398 24.39 -1.54 -1.17
C ALA A 398 23.10 -2.27 -1.56
N PHE A 399 21.96 -1.65 -1.23
CA PHE A 399 20.65 -2.19 -1.54
C PHE A 399 19.70 -1.08 -2.04
N ILE A 400 18.98 -1.33 -3.13
CA ILE A 400 17.91 -0.45 -3.58
C ILE A 400 16.57 -1.11 -3.26
N GLY A 401 15.74 -0.39 -2.53
CA GLY A 401 14.38 -0.81 -2.19
C GLY A 401 13.40 0.34 -2.18
N ALA A 402 12.11 0.01 -2.28
CA ALA A 402 11.00 0.95 -2.18
C ALA A 402 10.22 0.71 -0.88
N ARG A 403 10.18 1.71 0.00
CA ARG A 403 9.55 1.65 1.31
C ARG A 403 8.38 2.64 1.41
N ASN A 404 7.20 2.16 1.72
CA ASN A 404 6.10 3.03 2.11
C ASN A 404 6.28 3.38 3.60
N SER A 405 6.55 4.65 3.87
CA SER A 405 6.97 5.11 5.19
C SER A 405 5.83 5.23 6.21
N LEU A 406 4.57 5.31 5.78
CA LEU A 406 3.42 5.55 6.65
C LEU A 406 2.34 4.46 6.57
N LEU A 407 2.57 3.36 5.83
CA LEU A 407 1.59 2.31 5.62
C LEU A 407 1.11 1.66 6.93
N ASP A 408 2.04 1.35 7.83
CA ASP A 408 1.73 0.53 9.00
C ASP A 408 0.96 1.30 10.09
N THR A 409 1.41 2.50 10.43
CA THR A 409 0.85 3.24 11.57
C THR A 409 0.42 4.67 11.25
N GLY A 410 0.75 5.21 10.07
CA GLY A 410 0.59 6.64 9.78
C GLY A 410 1.59 7.55 10.52
N ASP A 411 2.35 7.02 11.46
CA ASP A 411 3.34 7.76 12.25
C ASP A 411 4.73 7.73 11.59
N PRO A 412 5.35 8.89 11.31
CA PRO A 412 6.67 8.95 10.68
C PRO A 412 7.79 8.35 11.52
N VAL A 413 7.65 8.35 12.85
CA VAL A 413 8.71 7.87 13.76
C VAL A 413 8.84 6.35 13.69
N GLY A 414 7.76 5.64 13.40
CA GLY A 414 7.78 4.17 13.29
C GLY A 414 8.80 3.67 12.29
N VAL A 415 8.78 4.21 11.05
CA VAL A 415 9.76 3.83 10.03
C VAL A 415 11.18 4.28 10.37
N LEU A 416 11.35 5.46 11.00
CA LEU A 416 12.68 5.91 11.41
C LEU A 416 13.29 4.98 12.46
N GLY A 417 12.47 4.49 13.39
CA GLY A 417 12.90 3.54 14.41
C GLY A 417 13.23 2.17 13.85
N SER A 418 12.36 1.61 13.02
CA SER A 418 12.52 0.26 12.48
C SER A 418 13.65 0.15 11.47
N ASP A 419 13.85 1.18 10.64
CA ASP A 419 14.71 1.09 9.45
C ASP A 419 16.11 1.71 9.68
N TYR A 420 16.31 2.56 10.71
CA TYR A 420 17.55 3.35 10.83
C TYR A 420 18.18 3.41 12.22
N THR A 421 17.64 2.73 13.22
CA THR A 421 18.25 2.67 14.56
C THR A 421 19.09 1.40 14.77
N CYS A 422 19.96 1.40 15.78
CA CYS A 422 20.77 0.23 16.13
C CYS A 422 19.94 -1.02 16.41
N ASP A 423 18.77 -0.87 17.02
CA ASP A 423 17.86 -1.95 17.39
C ASP A 423 16.71 -2.15 16.37
N GLY A 424 16.78 -1.45 15.23
CA GLY A 424 15.76 -1.52 14.18
C GLY A 424 15.68 -2.87 13.50
N GLY A 425 14.48 -3.43 13.40
CA GLY A 425 14.26 -4.77 12.83
C GLY A 425 14.34 -4.83 11.30
N TYR A 426 14.27 -3.68 10.61
CA TYR A 426 14.31 -3.60 9.16
C TYR A 426 15.43 -2.68 8.64
N ASN A 427 16.54 -2.61 9.34
CA ASN A 427 17.65 -1.71 9.06
C ASN A 427 18.58 -2.26 7.97
N LEU A 428 18.23 -2.04 6.72
CA LEU A 428 18.96 -2.51 5.54
C LEU A 428 20.33 -1.83 5.34
N ALA A 429 20.51 -0.60 5.85
CA ALA A 429 21.78 0.09 5.86
C ALA A 429 22.72 -0.39 6.99
N LEU A 430 22.18 -1.20 7.92
CA LEU A 430 22.86 -1.64 9.14
C LEU A 430 23.43 -0.47 9.95
N LEU A 431 22.75 0.68 9.87
CA LEU A 431 23.14 1.92 10.54
C LEU A 431 23.02 1.74 12.04
N CYS A 432 24.11 2.03 12.76
CA CYS A 432 24.10 2.10 14.20
C CYS A 432 24.86 3.35 14.66
N ASP A 433 24.15 4.45 14.73
CA ASP A 433 24.66 5.76 15.18
C ASP A 433 23.90 6.25 16.41
N LYS A 434 24.62 6.53 17.50
CA LYS A 434 24.01 6.96 18.74
C LYS A 434 23.37 8.37 18.69
N GLY A 435 23.77 9.21 17.73
CA GLY A 435 23.12 10.48 17.44
C GLY A 435 21.75 10.28 16.81
N VAL A 436 21.68 9.37 15.84
CA VAL A 436 20.43 8.94 15.21
C VAL A 436 19.50 8.30 16.23
N ASP A 437 19.98 7.33 17.03
CA ASP A 437 19.17 6.68 18.08
C ASP A 437 18.56 7.72 19.05
N ARG A 438 19.35 8.72 19.49
CA ARG A 438 18.84 9.78 20.37
C ARG A 438 17.80 10.66 19.68
N ALA A 439 17.99 11.01 18.41
CA ALA A 439 17.05 11.83 17.66
C ALA A 439 15.72 11.11 17.45
N VAL A 440 15.76 9.83 17.05
CA VAL A 440 14.59 8.99 16.89
C VAL A 440 13.87 8.76 18.22
N THR A 441 14.62 8.46 19.30
CA THR A 441 14.03 8.29 20.65
C THR A 441 13.36 9.58 21.13
N LYS A 442 13.96 10.76 20.85
CA LYS A 442 13.33 12.05 21.16
C LYS A 442 12.01 12.21 20.40
N ALA A 443 12.00 11.93 19.10
CA ALA A 443 10.80 12.02 18.28
C ALA A 443 9.71 11.05 18.78
N ASP A 444 10.09 9.82 19.16
CA ASP A 444 9.16 8.81 19.66
C ASP A 444 8.47 9.25 20.96
N ARG A 445 9.17 9.95 21.83
CA ARG A 445 8.64 10.46 23.10
C ARG A 445 7.95 11.82 22.99
N THR A 446 7.95 12.45 21.82
CA THR A 446 7.34 13.77 21.64
C THR A 446 5.83 13.61 21.45
N ASP A 447 5.07 14.25 22.32
CA ASP A 447 3.63 14.42 22.21
C ASP A 447 3.29 15.62 21.31
N GLY A 448 2.06 15.66 20.81
CA GLY A 448 1.60 16.72 19.93
C GLY A 448 2.02 16.50 18.47
N THR A 449 1.06 16.63 17.55
CA THR A 449 1.29 16.32 16.12
C THR A 449 2.38 17.20 15.51
N GLY A 450 2.34 18.51 15.74
CA GLY A 450 3.28 19.47 15.15
C GLY A 450 4.71 19.27 15.65
N GLU A 451 4.88 19.17 16.97
CA GLU A 451 6.16 18.97 17.64
C GLU A 451 6.77 17.61 17.29
N ARG A 452 5.93 16.56 17.17
CA ARG A 452 6.36 15.22 16.74
C ARG A 452 6.82 15.23 15.30
N GLN A 453 6.13 15.93 14.40
CA GLN A 453 6.57 16.12 13.02
C GLN A 453 7.92 16.85 12.95
N ASP A 454 8.11 17.92 13.73
CA ASP A 454 9.39 18.65 13.80
C ASP A 454 10.52 17.75 14.32
N ALA A 455 10.26 16.95 15.34
CA ALA A 455 11.20 15.99 15.89
C ALA A 455 11.53 14.86 14.89
N ALA A 456 10.53 14.36 14.13
CA ALA A 456 10.73 13.37 13.09
C ALA A 456 11.61 13.92 11.95
N MET A 457 11.40 15.18 11.52
CA MET A 457 12.24 15.81 10.51
C MET A 457 13.66 16.07 10.99
N ALA A 458 13.85 16.36 12.27
CA ALA A 458 15.18 16.43 12.87
C ALA A 458 15.88 15.05 12.90
N ALA A 459 15.13 13.98 13.17
CA ALA A 459 15.64 12.62 13.11
C ALA A 459 15.96 12.18 11.66
N GLU A 460 15.09 12.52 10.68
CA GLU A 460 15.40 12.34 9.26
C GLU A 460 16.71 13.02 8.88
N ALA A 461 16.91 14.27 9.29
CA ALA A 461 18.13 15.01 9.00
C ALA A 461 19.37 14.36 9.64
N ALA A 462 19.25 13.80 10.85
CA ALA A 462 20.34 13.07 11.48
C ALA A 462 20.69 11.78 10.72
N ILE A 463 19.69 11.03 10.26
CA ILE A 463 19.88 9.83 9.41
C ILE A 463 20.56 10.21 8.10
N LEU A 464 20.02 11.19 7.37
CA LEU A 464 20.56 11.67 6.11
C LEU A 464 21.98 12.27 6.25
N GLY A 465 22.31 12.80 7.45
CA GLY A 465 23.63 13.30 7.80
C GLY A 465 24.72 12.22 7.82
N THR A 466 24.36 10.94 8.00
CA THR A 466 25.28 9.81 7.96
C THR A 466 25.62 9.34 6.56
N ASP A 467 24.88 9.79 5.54
CA ASP A 467 24.90 9.29 4.17
C ASP A 467 24.66 7.76 4.05
N ALA A 468 24.08 7.13 5.08
CA ALA A 468 23.73 5.70 5.05
C ALA A 468 22.56 5.39 4.12
N VAL A 469 21.71 6.38 3.84
CA VAL A 469 20.60 6.29 2.91
C VAL A 469 20.61 7.47 1.95
N VAL A 470 20.42 7.19 0.66
CA VAL A 470 20.28 8.18 -0.40
C VAL A 470 18.88 8.00 -1.03
N PRO A 471 17.95 8.92 -0.79
CA PRO A 471 16.65 8.91 -1.45
C PRO A 471 16.81 9.11 -2.96
N LEU A 472 16.15 8.27 -3.76
CA LEU A 472 16.26 8.27 -5.22
C LEU A 472 15.02 8.85 -5.89
N ALA A 473 13.84 8.39 -5.47
CA ALA A 473 12.57 8.80 -6.05
C ALA A 473 11.41 8.64 -5.05
N HIS A 474 10.44 9.54 -5.12
CA HIS A 474 9.15 9.43 -4.44
C HIS A 474 8.10 9.00 -5.46
N GLN A 475 7.60 7.77 -5.31
CA GLN A 475 6.74 7.14 -6.30
C GLN A 475 5.31 7.68 -6.29
N GLN A 476 4.69 7.69 -7.46
CA GLN A 476 3.26 7.95 -7.62
C GLN A 476 2.50 6.63 -7.83
N ILE A 477 1.24 6.59 -7.37
CA ILE A 477 0.28 5.59 -7.82
C ILE A 477 -0.08 5.92 -9.25
N ILE A 478 -0.03 4.92 -10.13
CA ILE A 478 -0.56 4.99 -11.49
C ILE A 478 -1.71 3.98 -11.58
N ALA A 479 -2.92 4.45 -11.80
CA ALA A 479 -4.11 3.62 -11.92
C ALA A 479 -4.83 3.91 -13.24
N GLY A 480 -5.36 2.85 -13.85
CA GLY A 480 -6.31 2.95 -14.96
C GLY A 480 -7.74 2.97 -14.39
N VAL A 481 -8.50 4.03 -14.64
CA VAL A 481 -9.88 4.19 -14.16
C VAL A 481 -10.78 4.55 -15.32
N SER A 482 -11.77 3.71 -15.59
CA SER A 482 -12.79 3.97 -16.62
C SER A 482 -13.46 5.32 -16.41
N THR A 483 -13.69 6.06 -17.50
CA THR A 483 -14.40 7.35 -17.44
C THR A 483 -15.83 7.25 -16.92
N LYS A 484 -16.38 6.05 -16.82
CA LYS A 484 -17.69 5.77 -16.23
C LYS A 484 -17.65 5.67 -14.70
N VAL A 485 -16.46 5.55 -14.10
CA VAL A 485 -16.30 5.40 -12.66
C VAL A 485 -16.07 6.76 -12.00
N ARG A 486 -16.66 6.95 -10.83
CA ARG A 486 -16.48 8.11 -9.95
C ARG A 486 -16.12 7.66 -8.55
N GLY A 487 -15.44 8.50 -7.78
CA GLY A 487 -15.18 8.27 -6.37
C GLY A 487 -14.12 7.19 -6.08
N VAL A 488 -13.23 6.87 -7.05
CA VAL A 488 -12.05 6.04 -6.77
C VAL A 488 -11.13 6.82 -5.85
N VAL A 489 -10.62 6.16 -4.82
CA VAL A 489 -9.71 6.76 -3.85
C VAL A 489 -8.26 6.41 -4.24
N LEU A 490 -7.48 7.42 -4.56
CA LEU A 490 -6.03 7.28 -4.74
C LEU A 490 -5.35 7.70 -3.43
N ASP A 491 -5.39 6.79 -2.46
CA ASP A 491 -4.89 7.05 -1.12
C ASP A 491 -3.36 7.08 -1.09
N PRO A 492 -2.73 8.18 -0.67
CA PRO A 492 -1.27 8.29 -0.53
C PRO A 492 -0.66 7.21 0.38
N TYR A 493 -1.43 6.72 1.35
CA TYR A 493 -1.01 5.65 2.27
C TYR A 493 -1.21 4.25 1.68
N GLU A 494 -1.80 4.14 0.50
CA GLU A 494 -2.11 2.89 -0.21
C GLU A 494 -3.06 1.94 0.57
N ARG A 495 -3.92 2.48 1.45
CA ARG A 495 -4.84 1.71 2.28
C ARG A 495 -6.25 1.61 1.72
N THR A 496 -6.64 2.51 0.83
CA THR A 496 -7.99 2.59 0.25
C THR A 496 -7.91 2.71 -1.26
N LEU A 497 -8.77 2.00 -1.98
CA LEU A 497 -8.98 2.12 -3.42
C LEU A 497 -10.48 2.30 -3.74
N VAL A 498 -11.32 1.53 -3.06
CA VAL A 498 -12.78 1.55 -3.20
C VAL A 498 -13.39 1.90 -1.86
N GLY A 499 -14.29 2.89 -1.85
CA GLY A 499 -15.05 3.32 -0.67
C GLY A 499 -16.54 3.41 -0.98
N THR A 500 -17.34 3.88 -0.01
CA THR A 500 -18.81 4.02 -0.13
C THR A 500 -19.21 4.91 -1.30
N GLY A 501 -18.43 5.95 -1.61
CA GLY A 501 -18.69 6.89 -2.72
C GLY A 501 -18.30 6.36 -4.11
N THR A 502 -17.59 5.22 -4.21
CA THR A 502 -17.15 4.68 -5.49
C THR A 502 -18.33 4.05 -6.23
N ARG A 503 -18.53 4.47 -7.49
CA ARG A 503 -19.64 4.00 -8.33
C ARG A 503 -19.29 4.03 -9.81
N ARG A 504 -20.01 3.23 -10.57
CA ARG A 504 -19.97 3.18 -12.04
C ARG A 504 -21.15 3.90 -12.66
#